data_0516bf8c9b145ed805acce29193c8bc6
#
_entry.id   0516bf8c9b145ed805acce29193c8bc6
#
_cell.length_a   1.000
_cell.length_b   1.000
_cell.length_c   1.000
_cell.angle_alpha   90.00
_cell.angle_beta   90.00
_cell.angle_gamma   90.00
#
_symmetry.space_group_name_H-M   'P 1'
#
loop_
_entity.id
_entity.type
_entity.pdbx_description
1 polymer ?
#
loop_
_entity_poly.entity_id
_entity_poly.type
_entity_poly.pdbx_seq_one_letter_code
_entity_poly.pdbx_strand_id
1 'polypeptide(L)'
;MLTHDTIERNQGLMIVLILLVIAIGGLVEIVPLPFMKSMTEPVAGLEPYTPLQLTGRDVYIREGCYGCHSQMVRPFRAEVERYGRYSVAGEFVYDHPFQWGSKRTGPDLHRVGGRYSDEWHRLHLVNPRNLVPESNMPGYPWLAKAAANAEDIETKMRALRLVGVPYKDQQIAEARGELKDRTEMDALIAYLQVLGTAIKQKQ
;
A
#
# COMPACT_ATOMS: atom_id res chain seq x y z
N MET A 1 -23.97 25.89 37.57
CA MET A 1 -24.61 25.06 36.55
C MET A 1 -24.05 25.43 35.20
N LEU A 2 -23.51 24.46 34.41
CA LEU A 2 -23.08 24.71 33.04
C LEU A 2 -24.32 24.95 32.18
N THR A 3 -24.53 26.19 31.73
CA THR A 3 -25.62 26.57 30.83
C THR A 3 -25.14 26.56 29.42
N HIS A 4 -26.00 26.43 28.43
CA HIS A 4 -25.67 26.47 27.00
C HIS A 4 -24.92 27.76 26.62
N ASP A 5 -25.41 28.88 27.16
CA ASP A 5 -24.76 30.20 26.98
C ASP A 5 -23.32 30.24 27.53
N THR A 6 -23.03 29.55 28.65
CA THR A 6 -21.68 29.47 29.22
C THR A 6 -20.72 28.70 28.29
N ILE A 7 -21.22 27.64 27.63
CA ILE A 7 -20.42 26.83 26.71
C ILE A 7 -20.14 27.64 25.42
N GLU A 8 -21.15 28.26 24.85
CA GLU A 8 -21.03 29.03 23.60
C GLU A 8 -20.11 30.25 23.72
N ARG A 9 -20.15 30.93 24.86
CA ARG A 9 -19.30 32.10 25.11
C ARG A 9 -17.86 31.76 25.48
N ASN A 10 -17.58 30.55 25.88
CA ASN A 10 -16.25 30.10 26.25
C ASN A 10 -15.69 29.13 25.21
N GLN A 11 -14.93 29.69 24.26
CA GLN A 11 -14.33 28.89 23.16
C GLN A 11 -13.45 27.74 23.66
N GLY A 12 -12.67 27.95 24.72
CA GLY A 12 -11.83 26.88 25.30
C GLY A 12 -12.65 25.72 25.85
N LEU A 13 -13.72 26.05 26.62
CA LEU A 13 -14.64 25.02 27.14
C LEU A 13 -15.35 24.28 26.01
N MET A 14 -15.81 25.00 24.99
CA MET A 14 -16.46 24.40 23.82
C MET A 14 -15.54 23.43 23.08
N ILE A 15 -14.28 23.82 22.83
CA ILE A 15 -13.29 22.94 22.17
C ILE A 15 -13.06 21.67 23.00
N VAL A 16 -12.87 21.79 24.32
CA VAL A 16 -12.67 20.62 25.20
C VAL A 16 -13.86 19.67 25.15
N LEU A 17 -15.09 20.21 25.22
CA LEU A 17 -16.28 19.39 25.17
C LEU A 17 -16.48 18.71 23.81
N ILE A 18 -16.18 19.39 22.70
CA ILE A 18 -16.20 18.81 21.35
C ILE A 18 -15.19 17.66 21.26
N LEU A 19 -13.94 17.90 21.71
CA LEU A 19 -12.91 16.85 21.68
C LEU A 19 -13.29 15.63 22.53
N LEU A 20 -13.89 15.83 23.70
CA LEU A 20 -14.38 14.73 24.55
C LEU A 20 -15.47 13.89 23.85
N VAL A 21 -16.45 14.55 23.23
CA VAL A 21 -17.53 13.84 22.53
C VAL A 21 -17.01 13.08 21.31
N ILE A 22 -16.15 13.71 20.49
CA ILE A 22 -15.54 13.06 19.34
C ILE A 22 -14.62 11.90 19.77
N ALA A 23 -13.86 12.08 20.87
CA ALA A 23 -12.97 11.04 21.38
C ALA A 23 -13.72 9.78 21.79
N ILE A 24 -14.92 9.88 22.36
CA ILE A 24 -15.73 8.71 22.75
C ILE A 24 -16.02 7.84 21.51
N GLY A 25 -16.52 8.45 20.42
CA GLY A 25 -16.79 7.73 19.17
C GLY A 25 -15.53 7.12 18.55
N GLY A 26 -14.45 7.91 18.45
CA GLY A 26 -13.18 7.44 17.94
C GLY A 26 -12.56 6.30 18.75
N LEU A 27 -12.62 6.39 20.09
CA LEU A 27 -12.08 5.31 20.94
C LEU A 27 -12.88 4.02 20.81
N VAL A 28 -14.19 4.07 20.69
CA VAL A 28 -15.04 2.89 20.49
C VAL A 28 -14.69 2.15 19.19
N GLU A 29 -14.31 2.87 18.14
CA GLU A 29 -13.93 2.27 16.85
C GLU A 29 -12.46 1.85 16.81
N ILE A 30 -11.54 2.64 17.35
CA ILE A 30 -10.09 2.41 17.20
C ILE A 30 -9.56 1.41 18.23
N VAL A 31 -10.00 1.50 19.49
CA VAL A 31 -9.45 0.66 20.59
C VAL A 31 -9.63 -0.84 20.37
N PRO A 32 -10.74 -1.35 19.81
CA PRO A 32 -10.86 -2.78 19.54
C PRO A 32 -9.92 -3.34 18.48
N LEU A 33 -9.49 -2.52 17.49
CA LEU A 33 -8.75 -2.98 16.31
C LEU A 33 -7.45 -3.72 16.65
N PRO A 34 -6.56 -3.21 17.53
CA PRO A 34 -5.32 -3.91 17.87
C PRO A 34 -5.54 -5.23 18.64
N PHE A 35 -6.74 -5.47 19.18
CA PHE A 35 -7.07 -6.72 19.86
C PHE A 35 -7.75 -7.75 18.94
N MET A 36 -8.10 -7.35 17.72
CA MET A 36 -8.72 -8.25 16.75
C MET A 36 -7.65 -8.94 15.91
N LYS A 37 -7.51 -10.26 16.07
CA LYS A 37 -6.54 -11.07 15.29
C LYS A 37 -6.69 -10.92 13.79
N SER A 38 -7.91 -10.80 13.29
CA SER A 38 -8.20 -10.57 11.86
C SER A 38 -7.62 -9.27 11.31
N MET A 39 -7.28 -8.32 12.19
CA MET A 39 -6.70 -7.02 11.81
C MET A 39 -5.19 -6.96 12.03
N THR A 40 -4.65 -7.77 12.92
CA THR A 40 -3.27 -7.69 13.38
C THR A 40 -2.39 -8.86 12.96
N GLU A 41 -2.98 -10.03 12.70
CA GLU A 41 -2.21 -11.20 12.30
C GLU A 41 -2.06 -11.27 10.77
N PRO A 42 -0.86 -11.58 10.27
CA PRO A 42 -0.64 -11.77 8.84
C PRO A 42 -1.41 -13.00 8.34
N VAL A 43 -1.89 -12.94 7.11
CA VAL A 43 -2.43 -14.13 6.44
C VAL A 43 -1.31 -15.12 6.17
N ALA A 44 -1.67 -16.40 6.15
CA ALA A 44 -0.70 -17.47 5.85
C ALA A 44 -0.04 -17.25 4.47
N GLY A 45 1.29 -17.23 4.45
CA GLY A 45 2.09 -17.00 3.24
C GLY A 45 2.40 -15.54 2.94
N LEU A 46 2.00 -14.60 3.80
CA LEU A 46 2.45 -13.22 3.67
C LEU A 46 3.92 -13.12 4.13
N GLU A 47 4.76 -12.61 3.26
CA GLU A 47 6.15 -12.31 3.56
C GLU A 47 6.41 -10.80 3.47
N PRO A 48 7.40 -10.27 4.22
CA PRO A 48 7.85 -8.90 4.04
C PRO A 48 8.35 -8.65 2.62
N TYR A 49 8.19 -7.45 2.12
CA TYR A 49 8.72 -7.09 0.81
C TYR A 49 10.24 -7.30 0.73
N THR A 50 10.72 -7.89 -0.36
CA THR A 50 12.15 -7.92 -0.65
C THR A 50 12.69 -6.49 -0.85
N PRO A 51 14.00 -6.25 -0.77
CA PRO A 51 14.57 -4.93 -1.04
C PRO A 51 14.12 -4.32 -2.37
N LEU A 52 14.04 -5.15 -3.43
CA LEU A 52 13.58 -4.70 -4.74
C LEU A 52 12.10 -4.31 -4.74
N GLN A 53 11.23 -5.12 -4.13
CA GLN A 53 9.81 -4.84 -3.98
C GLN A 53 9.55 -3.61 -3.13
N LEU A 54 10.31 -3.44 -2.04
CA LEU A 54 10.19 -2.27 -1.15
C LEU A 54 10.59 -0.97 -1.88
N THR A 55 11.67 -1.02 -2.67
CA THR A 55 12.06 0.09 -3.54
C THR A 55 10.99 0.39 -4.59
N GLY A 56 10.38 -0.64 -5.17
CA GLY A 56 9.27 -0.49 -6.11
C GLY A 56 8.03 0.14 -5.49
N ARG A 57 7.76 -0.18 -4.22
CA ARG A 57 6.70 0.48 -3.44
C ARG A 57 7.00 1.97 -3.23
N ASP A 58 8.24 2.35 -2.98
CA ASP A 58 8.63 3.75 -2.86
C ASP A 58 8.45 4.49 -4.18
N VAL A 59 8.81 3.87 -5.31
CA VAL A 59 8.54 4.41 -6.65
C VAL A 59 7.04 4.59 -6.87
N TYR A 60 6.22 3.60 -6.54
CA TYR A 60 4.75 3.66 -6.65
C TYR A 60 4.16 4.85 -5.88
N ILE A 61 4.66 5.11 -4.67
CA ILE A 61 4.23 6.23 -3.84
C ILE A 61 4.73 7.56 -4.42
N ARG A 62 6.00 7.64 -4.80
CA ARG A 62 6.62 8.85 -5.34
C ARG A 62 5.97 9.31 -6.65
N GLU A 63 5.68 8.38 -7.55
CA GLU A 63 5.01 8.68 -8.82
C GLU A 63 3.50 8.94 -8.68
N GLY A 64 2.94 8.77 -7.48
CA GLY A 64 1.55 9.08 -7.18
C GLY A 64 0.52 8.11 -7.77
N CYS A 65 0.92 6.87 -8.04
CA CYS A 65 0.05 5.84 -8.64
C CYS A 65 -1.25 5.61 -7.84
N TYR A 66 -1.17 5.72 -6.50
CA TYR A 66 -2.32 5.63 -5.59
C TYR A 66 -3.37 6.72 -5.79
N GLY A 67 -3.03 7.81 -6.48
CA GLY A 67 -3.97 8.88 -6.81
C GLY A 67 -5.01 8.47 -7.87
N CYS A 68 -4.68 7.47 -8.70
CA CYS A 68 -5.55 6.94 -9.75
C CYS A 68 -5.94 5.48 -9.54
N HIS A 69 -5.13 4.69 -8.80
CA HIS A 69 -5.34 3.28 -8.54
C HIS A 69 -5.57 3.04 -7.05
N SER A 70 -6.57 2.23 -6.71
CA SER A 70 -6.71 1.67 -5.36
C SER A 70 -5.96 0.33 -5.26
N GLN A 71 -5.69 -0.10 -4.04
CA GLN A 71 -5.13 -1.42 -3.72
C GLN A 71 -5.99 -2.13 -2.67
N MET A 72 -7.30 -2.10 -2.84
CA MET A 72 -8.24 -2.76 -1.95
C MET A 72 -9.48 -3.19 -2.72
N VAL A 73 -9.62 -4.48 -2.98
CA VAL A 73 -10.84 -5.05 -3.54
C VAL A 73 -11.88 -5.11 -2.44
N ARG A 74 -12.99 -4.40 -2.61
CA ARG A 74 -14.07 -4.35 -1.62
C ARG A 74 -14.92 -5.62 -1.67
N PRO A 75 -15.64 -5.98 -0.58
CA PRO A 75 -16.45 -7.21 -0.51
C PRO A 75 -17.80 -7.06 -1.24
N PHE A 76 -17.79 -6.46 -2.43
CA PHE A 76 -18.96 -6.33 -3.31
C PHE A 76 -18.86 -7.35 -4.44
N ARG A 77 -19.99 -7.97 -4.79
CA ARG A 77 -20.05 -8.99 -5.85
C ARG A 77 -19.39 -8.52 -7.15
N ALA A 78 -19.74 -7.34 -7.63
CA ALA A 78 -19.18 -6.79 -8.88
C ALA A 78 -17.65 -6.60 -8.83
N GLU A 79 -17.08 -6.29 -7.67
CA GLU A 79 -15.63 -6.14 -7.52
C GLU A 79 -14.94 -7.50 -7.45
N VAL A 80 -15.53 -8.43 -6.71
CA VAL A 80 -14.98 -9.79 -6.60
C VAL A 80 -15.01 -10.50 -7.96
N GLU A 81 -16.07 -10.33 -8.75
CA GLU A 81 -16.16 -10.87 -10.11
C GLU A 81 -15.12 -10.23 -11.06
N ARG A 82 -14.82 -8.94 -10.89
CA ARG A 82 -13.88 -8.20 -11.75
C ARG A 82 -12.42 -8.41 -11.38
N TYR A 83 -12.08 -8.35 -10.10
CA TYR A 83 -10.70 -8.30 -9.62
C TYR A 83 -10.26 -9.60 -8.96
N GLY A 84 -11.18 -10.41 -8.47
CA GLY A 84 -10.93 -11.59 -7.65
C GLY A 84 -11.33 -11.37 -6.19
N ARG A 85 -10.88 -12.24 -5.29
CA ARG A 85 -11.24 -12.21 -3.88
C ARG A 85 -11.04 -10.83 -3.25
N TYR A 86 -12.00 -10.42 -2.40
CA TYR A 86 -11.88 -9.16 -1.64
C TYR A 86 -10.68 -9.17 -0.69
N SER A 87 -10.17 -7.99 -0.43
CA SER A 87 -8.99 -7.75 0.41
C SER A 87 -9.34 -7.92 1.89
N VAL A 88 -8.39 -8.46 2.66
CA VAL A 88 -8.50 -8.57 4.12
C VAL A 88 -7.31 -7.87 4.80
N ALA A 89 -7.51 -7.34 5.99
CA ALA A 89 -6.51 -6.56 6.72
C ALA A 89 -5.18 -7.32 6.90
N GLY A 90 -5.24 -8.63 7.15
CA GLY A 90 -4.08 -9.47 7.32
C GLY A 90 -3.15 -9.56 6.11
N GLU A 91 -3.56 -9.11 4.91
CA GLU A 91 -2.69 -9.03 3.72
C GLU A 91 -1.78 -7.79 3.74
N PHE A 92 -2.04 -6.83 4.63
CA PHE A 92 -1.37 -5.52 4.66
C PHE A 92 -0.64 -5.23 5.97
N VAL A 93 -0.53 -6.19 6.87
CA VAL A 93 0.06 -5.96 8.20
C VAL A 93 1.52 -5.49 8.16
N TYR A 94 2.22 -5.69 7.03
CA TYR A 94 3.59 -5.21 6.81
C TYR A 94 3.64 -3.91 5.97
N ASP A 95 2.50 -3.36 5.58
CA ASP A 95 2.40 -2.11 4.83
C ASP A 95 2.34 -0.90 5.77
N HIS A 96 3.38 -0.08 5.71
CA HIS A 96 3.48 1.15 6.49
C HIS A 96 3.89 2.32 5.58
N PRO A 97 2.92 3.21 5.25
CA PRO A 97 1.45 3.18 5.42
C PRO A 97 0.74 2.33 4.35
N PHE A 98 -0.52 1.98 4.64
CA PHE A 98 -1.40 1.32 3.67
C PHE A 98 -1.61 2.16 2.41
N GLN A 99 -1.68 1.49 1.25
CA GLN A 99 -1.92 2.12 -0.05
C GLN A 99 -3.33 1.81 -0.59
N TRP A 100 -4.29 1.61 0.27
CA TRP A 100 -5.63 1.16 -0.13
C TRP A 100 -6.29 2.09 -1.13
N GLY A 101 -6.43 3.38 -0.81
CA GLY A 101 -7.05 4.37 -1.67
C GLY A 101 -8.52 4.08 -1.97
N SER A 102 -9.21 5.10 -2.49
CA SER A 102 -10.62 4.97 -2.89
C SER A 102 -10.88 5.43 -4.32
N LYS A 103 -9.92 6.14 -4.94
CA LYS A 103 -10.03 6.59 -6.32
C LYS A 103 -9.65 5.47 -7.28
N ARG A 104 -10.43 5.36 -8.37
CA ARG A 104 -10.28 4.37 -9.41
C ARG A 104 -10.46 4.99 -10.79
N THR A 105 -9.64 5.99 -11.10
CA THR A 105 -9.48 6.45 -12.48
C THR A 105 -8.91 5.32 -13.34
N GLY A 106 -7.98 4.55 -12.76
CA GLY A 106 -7.56 3.23 -13.23
C GLY A 106 -8.16 2.09 -12.39
N PRO A 107 -7.92 0.82 -12.77
CA PRO A 107 -8.40 -0.34 -12.03
C PRO A 107 -7.72 -0.50 -10.66
N ASP A 108 -8.34 -1.27 -9.76
CA ASP A 108 -7.72 -1.72 -8.52
C ASP A 108 -6.53 -2.64 -8.82
N LEU A 109 -5.42 -2.45 -8.09
CA LEU A 109 -4.17 -3.18 -8.32
C LEU A 109 -3.89 -4.27 -7.28
N HIS A 110 -4.73 -4.45 -6.26
CA HIS A 110 -4.42 -5.41 -5.20
C HIS A 110 -4.33 -6.86 -5.70
N ARG A 111 -4.96 -7.20 -6.82
CA ARG A 111 -4.92 -8.55 -7.42
C ARG A 111 -4.20 -8.56 -8.77
N VAL A 112 -3.25 -7.65 -8.98
CA VAL A 112 -2.52 -7.57 -10.25
C VAL A 112 -1.34 -8.54 -10.30
N GLY A 113 -0.80 -8.96 -9.17
CA GLY A 113 0.33 -9.86 -9.08
C GLY A 113 0.10 -11.18 -9.82
N GLY A 114 1.01 -11.53 -10.71
CA GLY A 114 0.93 -12.72 -11.56
C GLY A 114 -0.13 -12.67 -12.67
N ARG A 115 -0.88 -11.56 -12.81
CA ARG A 115 -1.94 -11.45 -13.83
C ARG A 115 -1.39 -11.12 -15.21
N TYR A 116 -0.33 -10.34 -15.27
CA TYR A 116 0.36 -9.94 -16.50
C TYR A 116 1.84 -10.25 -16.39
N SER A 117 2.51 -10.44 -17.54
CA SER A 117 3.96 -10.65 -17.57
C SER A 117 4.73 -9.36 -17.25
N ASP A 118 5.99 -9.49 -16.85
CA ASP A 118 6.88 -8.34 -16.58
C ASP A 118 7.02 -7.46 -17.81
N GLU A 119 7.09 -8.08 -19.01
CA GLU A 119 7.18 -7.35 -20.26
C GLU A 119 5.91 -6.55 -20.56
N TRP A 120 4.72 -7.11 -20.26
CA TRP A 120 3.46 -6.38 -20.35
C TRP A 120 3.48 -5.15 -19.44
N HIS A 121 3.90 -5.31 -18.19
CA HIS A 121 4.02 -4.19 -17.26
C HIS A 121 5.00 -3.13 -17.75
N ARG A 122 6.16 -3.54 -18.28
CA ARG A 122 7.17 -2.65 -18.84
C ARG A 122 6.63 -1.81 -19.98
N LEU A 123 6.00 -2.44 -20.97
CA LEU A 123 5.41 -1.76 -22.11
C LEU A 123 4.28 -0.81 -21.67
N HIS A 124 3.44 -1.26 -20.74
CA HIS A 124 2.34 -0.46 -20.20
C HIS A 124 2.84 0.76 -19.43
N LEU A 125 3.87 0.62 -18.62
CA LEU A 125 4.44 1.72 -17.85
C LEU A 125 5.23 2.71 -18.73
N VAL A 126 5.91 2.25 -19.76
CA VAL A 126 6.62 3.15 -20.71
C VAL A 126 5.60 3.99 -21.49
N ASN A 127 4.60 3.37 -22.07
CA ASN A 127 3.51 4.06 -22.74
C ASN A 127 2.25 3.18 -22.73
N PRO A 128 1.26 3.50 -21.87
CA PRO A 128 0.04 2.69 -21.75
C PRO A 128 -0.72 2.49 -23.05
N ARG A 129 -0.66 3.46 -23.95
CA ARG A 129 -1.39 3.43 -25.24
C ARG A 129 -0.84 2.40 -26.23
N ASN A 130 0.36 1.88 -25.98
CA ASN A 130 0.89 0.76 -26.78
C ASN A 130 0.09 -0.53 -26.60
N LEU A 131 -0.58 -0.69 -25.47
CA LEU A 131 -1.38 -1.87 -25.13
C LEU A 131 -2.89 -1.55 -25.04
N VAL A 132 -3.23 -0.34 -24.61
CA VAL A 132 -4.59 0.15 -24.45
C VAL A 132 -4.70 1.52 -25.12
N PRO A 133 -5.07 1.61 -26.41
CA PRO A 133 -5.03 2.87 -27.17
C PRO A 133 -5.81 4.02 -26.55
N GLU A 134 -6.95 3.74 -25.90
CA GLU A 134 -7.79 4.75 -25.25
C GLU A 134 -7.32 5.11 -23.82
N SER A 135 -6.18 4.60 -23.37
CA SER A 135 -5.70 4.86 -22.01
C SER A 135 -5.40 6.34 -21.78
N ASN A 136 -5.96 6.89 -20.72
CA ASN A 136 -5.62 8.23 -20.23
C ASN A 136 -4.51 8.21 -19.16
N MET A 137 -3.98 7.03 -18.81
CA MET A 137 -2.83 6.88 -17.92
C MET A 137 -1.60 7.55 -18.55
N PRO A 138 -0.81 8.35 -17.80
CA PRO A 138 0.47 8.86 -18.29
C PRO A 138 1.50 7.73 -18.43
N GLY A 139 2.48 7.92 -19.31
CA GLY A 139 3.64 7.04 -19.41
C GLY A 139 4.73 7.46 -18.44
N TYR A 140 5.57 6.52 -18.01
CA TYR A 140 6.69 6.69 -17.08
C TYR A 140 8.01 6.15 -17.68
N PRO A 141 8.42 6.60 -18.89
CA PRO A 141 9.58 6.03 -19.59
C PRO A 141 10.90 6.26 -18.86
N TRP A 142 10.99 7.28 -18.00
CA TRP A 142 12.21 7.58 -17.22
C TRP A 142 12.56 6.48 -16.23
N LEU A 143 11.57 5.74 -15.70
CA LEU A 143 11.80 4.65 -14.76
C LEU A 143 12.67 3.53 -15.34
N ALA A 144 12.65 3.33 -16.65
CA ALA A 144 13.50 2.35 -17.33
C ALA A 144 14.98 2.74 -17.38
N LYS A 145 15.30 4.02 -17.14
CA LYS A 145 16.67 4.55 -17.18
C LYS A 145 17.20 4.91 -15.80
N ALA A 146 16.31 5.21 -14.85
CA ALA A 146 16.67 5.54 -13.48
C ALA A 146 17.11 4.28 -12.74
N ALA A 147 18.29 4.35 -12.10
CA ALA A 147 18.77 3.26 -11.24
C ALA A 147 17.93 3.17 -9.96
N ALA A 148 17.65 1.96 -9.50
CA ALA A 148 16.99 1.73 -8.23
C ALA A 148 17.85 2.28 -7.08
N ASN A 149 17.23 3.12 -6.21
CA ASN A 149 17.96 3.73 -5.10
C ASN A 149 18.27 2.70 -4.01
N ALA A 150 19.56 2.41 -3.83
CA ALA A 150 20.05 1.48 -2.81
C ALA A 150 20.56 2.17 -1.52
N GLU A 151 20.65 3.52 -1.48
CA GLU A 151 21.32 4.22 -0.38
C GLU A 151 20.61 4.04 0.95
N ASP A 152 19.29 4.18 0.94
CA ASP A 152 18.47 4.18 2.17
C ASP A 152 17.82 2.83 2.50
N ILE A 153 17.98 1.80 1.66
CA ILE A 153 17.21 0.56 1.77
C ILE A 153 17.40 -0.15 3.12
N GLU A 154 18.64 -0.23 3.61
CA GLU A 154 18.93 -0.85 4.90
C GLU A 154 18.27 -0.07 6.05
N THR A 155 18.32 1.27 5.98
CA THR A 155 17.72 2.14 7.00
C THR A 155 16.21 1.99 7.02
N LYS A 156 15.58 1.92 5.84
CA LYS A 156 14.13 1.67 5.69
C LYS A 156 13.73 0.31 6.27
N MET A 157 14.46 -0.75 5.94
CA MET A 157 14.18 -2.09 6.47
C MET A 157 14.36 -2.14 7.99
N ARG A 158 15.37 -1.46 8.55
CA ARG A 158 15.54 -1.33 10.02
C ARG A 158 14.37 -0.57 10.64
N ALA A 159 13.92 0.53 10.04
CA ALA A 159 12.77 1.29 10.51
C ALA A 159 11.48 0.47 10.48
N LEU A 160 11.24 -0.28 9.41
CA LEU A 160 10.09 -1.18 9.29
C LEU A 160 10.15 -2.31 10.34
N ARG A 161 11.33 -2.82 10.67
CA ARG A 161 11.50 -3.80 11.75
C ARG A 161 11.09 -3.24 13.11
N LEU A 162 11.32 -1.95 13.39
CA LEU A 162 10.88 -1.32 14.64
C LEU A 162 9.34 -1.26 14.77
N VAL A 163 8.63 -1.23 13.66
CA VAL A 163 7.16 -1.26 13.64
C VAL A 163 6.56 -2.66 13.41
N GLY A 164 7.39 -3.70 13.54
CA GLY A 164 6.92 -5.10 13.61
C GLY A 164 7.09 -5.92 12.33
N VAL A 165 7.68 -5.38 11.26
CA VAL A 165 7.98 -6.18 10.06
C VAL A 165 9.15 -7.13 10.32
N PRO A 166 9.03 -8.46 10.11
CA PRO A 166 9.99 -9.46 10.59
C PRO A 166 11.24 -9.61 9.69
N TYR A 167 11.94 -8.51 9.38
CA TYR A 167 13.19 -8.55 8.65
C TYR A 167 14.33 -9.15 9.49
N LYS A 168 15.08 -10.08 8.89
CA LYS A 168 16.29 -10.67 9.48
C LYS A 168 17.51 -9.80 9.21
N ASP A 169 18.52 -9.87 10.08
CA ASP A 169 19.77 -9.08 9.92
C ASP A 169 20.49 -9.39 8.61
N GLN A 170 20.49 -10.66 8.19
CA GLN A 170 21.06 -11.06 6.91
C GLN A 170 20.37 -10.39 5.72
N GLN A 171 19.04 -10.37 5.70
CA GLN A 171 18.26 -9.72 4.63
C GLN A 171 18.57 -8.23 4.54
N ILE A 172 18.76 -7.56 5.68
CA ILE A 172 19.12 -6.15 5.71
C ILE A 172 20.54 -5.93 5.19
N ALA A 173 21.49 -6.80 5.58
CA ALA A 173 22.87 -6.68 5.15
C ALA A 173 23.06 -6.93 3.64
N GLU A 174 22.27 -7.80 3.05
CA GLU A 174 22.32 -8.16 1.62
C GLU A 174 21.48 -7.21 0.73
N ALA A 175 20.66 -6.34 1.33
CA ALA A 175 19.67 -5.54 0.63
C ALA A 175 20.23 -4.67 -0.51
N ARG A 176 21.38 -4.03 -0.32
CA ARG A 176 22.02 -3.22 -1.37
C ARG A 176 22.47 -4.06 -2.57
N GLY A 177 22.91 -5.29 -2.31
CA GLY A 177 23.35 -6.21 -3.36
C GLY A 177 22.21 -6.60 -4.30
N GLU A 178 20.98 -6.75 -3.77
CA GLU A 178 19.80 -7.09 -4.57
C GLU A 178 19.38 -5.97 -5.53
N LEU A 179 19.68 -4.72 -5.19
CA LEU A 179 19.36 -3.55 -6.02
C LEU A 179 20.44 -3.22 -7.06
N LYS A 180 21.59 -3.90 -7.02
CA LYS A 180 22.67 -3.66 -7.96
C LYS A 180 22.21 -3.92 -9.40
N ASP A 181 22.51 -3.00 -10.30
CA ASP A 181 22.18 -3.06 -11.72
C ASP A 181 20.67 -3.17 -12.02
N ARG A 182 19.80 -2.83 -11.05
CA ARG A 182 18.35 -2.76 -11.22
C ARG A 182 17.90 -1.33 -11.51
N THR A 183 16.84 -1.24 -12.31
CA THR A 183 16.18 0.04 -12.61
C THR A 183 14.97 0.26 -11.67
N GLU A 184 14.50 1.50 -11.58
CA GLU A 184 13.25 1.80 -10.88
C GLU A 184 12.04 1.10 -11.53
N MET A 185 12.09 0.88 -12.85
CA MET A 185 11.11 0.08 -13.58
C MET A 185 11.08 -1.37 -13.10
N ASP A 186 12.26 -2.00 -12.93
CA ASP A 186 12.35 -3.38 -12.43
C ASP A 186 11.80 -3.48 -11.00
N ALA A 187 12.12 -2.47 -10.16
CA ALA A 187 11.62 -2.41 -8.80
C ALA A 187 10.08 -2.25 -8.76
N LEU A 188 9.53 -1.34 -9.55
CA LEU A 188 8.08 -1.13 -9.63
C LEU A 188 7.36 -2.38 -10.12
N ILE A 189 7.89 -3.06 -11.15
CA ILE A 189 7.32 -4.32 -11.65
C ILE A 189 7.36 -5.40 -10.56
N ALA A 190 8.47 -5.55 -9.84
CA ALA A 190 8.59 -6.51 -8.74
C ALA A 190 7.55 -6.24 -7.63
N TYR A 191 7.28 -4.97 -7.32
CA TYR A 191 6.23 -4.58 -6.39
C TYR A 191 4.83 -4.94 -6.92
N LEU A 192 4.53 -4.63 -8.18
CA LEU A 192 3.22 -4.96 -8.77
C LEU A 192 2.99 -6.47 -8.82
N GLN A 193 4.03 -7.26 -9.10
CA GLN A 193 3.94 -8.72 -9.19
C GLN A 193 3.71 -9.43 -7.86
N VAL A 194 4.00 -8.81 -6.72
CA VAL A 194 3.74 -9.42 -5.41
C VAL A 194 2.36 -9.06 -4.86
N LEU A 195 1.70 -8.03 -5.40
CA LEU A 195 0.41 -7.56 -4.89
C LEU A 195 -0.67 -8.66 -4.91
N GLY A 196 -1.20 -8.96 -3.73
CA GLY A 196 -2.32 -9.88 -3.54
C GLY A 196 -1.99 -11.36 -3.78
N THR A 197 -0.72 -11.74 -3.83
CA THR A 197 -0.28 -13.12 -4.08
C THR A 197 -0.19 -13.97 -2.81
N ALA A 198 -0.21 -13.36 -1.61
CA ALA A 198 -0.13 -14.06 -0.33
C ALA A 198 -1.29 -15.07 -0.14
N ILE A 199 -2.48 -14.72 -0.59
CA ILE A 199 -3.62 -15.63 -0.60
C ILE A 199 -3.71 -16.22 -2.01
N LYS A 200 -3.31 -17.48 -2.17
CA LYS A 200 -3.49 -18.20 -3.45
C LYS A 200 -4.98 -18.16 -3.84
N GLN A 201 -5.28 -17.50 -4.93
CA GLN A 201 -6.61 -17.58 -5.51
C GLN A 201 -6.83 -19.04 -5.93
N LYS A 202 -7.81 -19.71 -5.32
CA LYS A 202 -8.34 -20.94 -5.93
C LYS A 202 -8.99 -20.50 -7.24
N GLN A 203 -8.35 -20.85 -8.35
CA GLN A 203 -8.94 -20.77 -9.69
C GLN A 203 -10.17 -21.68 -9.75
#